data_281e487f68b0c9281bbe41bd8e0da3b0
#
_entry.id   281e487f68b0c9281bbe41bd8e0da3b0
#
_cell.length_a   1.000
_cell.length_b   1.000
_cell.length_c   1.000
_cell.angle_alpha   90.00
_cell.angle_beta   90.00
_cell.angle_gamma   90.00
#
_symmetry.space_group_name_H-M   'P 1'
#
loop_
_entity.id
_entity.type
_entity.pdbx_description
1 polymer ?
#
loop_
_entity_poly.entity_id
_entity_poly.type
_entity_poly.pdbx_seq_one_letter_code
_entity_poly.pdbx_strand_id
1 'polypeptide(L)'
;LEVPRIGVRFRIPQSLNVVEYFGRGPEENYIDRNAGSMVGRYKTTADFMYVDYVRPQENGHRTDTRWVALTDKNGRGLLVQAKQTIGFNALRNTVEDFDSEESSRPYQWRNRSPEEINQHNVDEARNLIRKMTHINDIVPRNFVEVCVDMRQQGVAGYDSWGAKVQPGYTIPANQNYEWGFTFVPVRAKGDVDKSLRYNY
;
A
#
# COMPACT_ATOMS: atom_id res chain seq x y z
N LEU A 1 -3.55 -8.40 21.89
CA LEU A 1 -3.50 -7.13 21.16
C LEU A 1 -2.64 -7.31 19.94
N GLU A 2 -3.11 -6.83 18.77
CA GLU A 2 -2.48 -7.01 17.46
C GLU A 2 -2.38 -5.67 16.75
N VAL A 3 -1.40 -5.52 15.86
CA VAL A 3 -1.27 -4.36 14.99
C VAL A 3 -1.42 -4.80 13.53
N PRO A 4 -2.09 -4.00 12.69
CA PRO A 4 -2.36 -4.41 11.31
C PRO A 4 -1.10 -4.34 10.41
N ARG A 5 -0.18 -3.41 10.71
CA ARG A 5 0.99 -3.14 9.86
C ARG A 5 2.11 -2.49 10.67
N ILE A 6 3.35 -2.86 10.38
CA ILE A 6 4.57 -2.19 10.87
C ILE A 6 5.38 -1.78 9.66
N GLY A 7 5.49 -0.49 9.42
CA GLY A 7 6.16 0.02 8.22
C GLY A 7 6.32 1.52 8.20
N VAL A 8 6.81 2.01 7.07
CA VAL A 8 6.96 3.44 6.76
C VAL A 8 6.12 3.76 5.54
N ARG A 9 5.40 4.89 5.58
CA ARG A 9 4.59 5.40 4.50
C ARG A 9 5.10 6.77 4.07
N PHE A 10 5.25 6.97 2.76
CA PHE A 10 5.67 8.24 2.19
C PHE A 10 5.10 8.44 0.79
N ARG A 11 5.16 9.67 0.28
CA ARG A 11 4.67 10.02 -1.05
C ARG A 11 5.81 10.46 -1.94
N ILE A 12 5.71 10.08 -3.20
CA ILE A 12 6.63 10.50 -4.26
C ILE A 12 5.84 11.12 -5.41
N PRO A 13 6.48 11.96 -6.24
CA PRO A 13 5.83 12.53 -7.42
C PRO A 13 5.26 11.45 -8.35
N GLN A 14 4.11 11.73 -8.96
CA GLN A 14 3.46 10.86 -9.94
C GLN A 14 4.40 10.45 -11.10
N SER A 15 5.37 11.28 -11.43
CA SER A 15 6.35 10.99 -12.49
C SER A 15 7.20 9.75 -12.18
N LEU A 16 7.34 9.35 -10.91
CA LEU A 16 8.05 8.14 -10.48
C LEU A 16 7.10 6.92 -10.45
N ASN A 17 6.39 6.73 -11.55
CA ASN A 17 5.31 5.74 -11.66
C ASN A 17 5.79 4.34 -12.07
N VAL A 18 6.99 4.19 -12.60
CA VAL A 18 7.53 2.88 -12.99
C VAL A 18 7.99 2.15 -11.74
N VAL A 19 7.42 0.96 -11.53
CA VAL A 19 7.72 0.09 -10.38
C VAL A 19 8.42 -1.15 -10.88
N GLU A 20 9.64 -1.40 -10.43
CA GLU A 20 10.37 -2.63 -10.70
C GLU A 20 10.83 -3.23 -9.36
N TYR A 21 10.64 -4.54 -9.16
CA TYR A 21 10.94 -5.15 -7.88
C TYR A 21 11.38 -6.61 -8.02
N PHE A 22 12.05 -7.10 -6.99
CA PHE A 22 12.39 -8.51 -6.82
C PHE A 22 11.74 -9.03 -5.54
N GLY A 23 10.67 -9.77 -5.71
CA GLY A 23 9.79 -10.27 -4.65
C GLY A 23 8.73 -11.21 -5.21
N ARG A 24 7.68 -11.49 -4.43
CA ARG A 24 6.55 -12.29 -4.90
C ARG A 24 5.64 -11.46 -5.79
N GLY A 25 5.19 -12.09 -6.89
CA GLY A 25 4.32 -11.45 -7.88
C GLY A 25 3.90 -12.40 -9.00
N PRO A 26 3.45 -11.84 -10.15
CA PRO A 26 3.27 -10.41 -10.43
C PRO A 26 2.06 -9.76 -9.73
N GLU A 27 1.07 -10.59 -9.35
CA GLU A 27 -0.17 -10.16 -8.73
C GLU A 27 0.03 -9.75 -7.26
N GLU A 28 -0.94 -9.02 -6.70
CA GLU A 28 -0.93 -8.72 -5.27
C GLU A 28 -0.93 -10.01 -4.44
N ASN A 29 -0.27 -9.95 -3.33
CA ASN A 29 -0.20 -11.09 -2.42
C ASN A 29 0.04 -10.62 -0.98
N TYR A 30 -0.46 -11.41 -0.03
CA TYR A 30 -0.41 -11.16 1.40
C TYR A 30 0.12 -12.39 2.10
N ILE A 31 0.61 -12.25 3.32
CA ILE A 31 1.28 -13.36 4.03
C ILE A 31 0.39 -14.61 4.22
N ASP A 32 -0.93 -14.45 4.20
CA ASP A 32 -1.92 -15.53 4.29
C ASP A 32 -2.43 -16.00 2.91
N ARG A 33 -1.98 -15.37 1.81
CA ARG A 33 -2.34 -15.76 0.45
C ARG A 33 -1.24 -15.43 -0.57
N ASN A 34 -0.04 -15.90 -0.34
CA ASN A 34 1.10 -15.69 -1.23
C ASN A 34 1.70 -16.98 -1.84
N ALA A 35 1.16 -18.15 -1.50
CA ALA A 35 1.69 -19.42 -1.95
C ALA A 35 1.68 -19.57 -3.49
N GLY A 36 0.69 -18.97 -4.17
CA GLY A 36 0.59 -18.97 -5.62
C GLY A 36 1.47 -17.93 -6.33
N SER A 37 2.09 -17.01 -5.58
CA SER A 37 2.92 -15.95 -6.15
C SER A 37 4.38 -16.34 -6.11
N MET A 38 5.01 -16.39 -7.29
CA MET A 38 6.41 -16.80 -7.41
C MET A 38 7.36 -15.64 -7.12
N VAL A 39 8.51 -15.95 -6.53
CA VAL A 39 9.59 -14.96 -6.37
C VAL A 39 10.25 -14.74 -7.72
N GLY A 40 10.31 -13.49 -8.16
CA GLY A 40 10.90 -13.11 -9.43
C GLY A 40 11.15 -11.62 -9.52
N ARG A 41 11.78 -11.19 -10.62
CA ARG A 41 11.93 -9.78 -10.97
C ARG A 41 10.76 -9.39 -11.86
N TYR A 42 10.00 -8.41 -11.39
CA TYR A 42 8.80 -7.92 -12.06
C TYR A 42 8.90 -6.43 -12.34
N LYS A 43 8.19 -5.99 -13.37
CA LYS A 43 8.10 -4.58 -13.73
C LYS A 43 6.66 -4.24 -14.08
N THR A 44 6.18 -3.16 -13.49
CA THR A 44 4.80 -2.66 -13.63
C THR A 44 4.78 -1.13 -13.47
N THR A 45 3.62 -0.57 -13.27
CA THR A 45 3.46 0.83 -12.86
C THR A 45 2.55 0.92 -11.63
N ALA A 46 2.62 2.01 -10.91
CA ALA A 46 1.74 2.24 -9.75
C ALA A 46 0.25 2.22 -10.15
N ASP A 47 -0.09 2.62 -11.38
CA ASP A 47 -1.46 2.53 -11.89
C ASP A 47 -1.93 1.08 -12.06
N PHE A 48 -1.05 0.17 -12.49
CA PHE A 48 -1.36 -1.25 -12.67
C PHE A 48 -1.20 -2.11 -11.40
N MET A 49 -0.73 -1.53 -10.31
CA MET A 49 -0.70 -2.24 -9.02
C MET A 49 -2.04 -2.22 -8.29
N TYR A 50 -2.93 -1.28 -8.65
CA TYR A 50 -4.28 -1.19 -8.10
C TYR A 50 -5.13 -2.39 -8.54
N VAL A 51 -5.92 -2.93 -7.62
CA VAL A 51 -6.86 -4.04 -7.87
C VAL A 51 -8.28 -3.53 -7.69
N ASP A 52 -9.10 -3.70 -8.72
CA ASP A 52 -10.49 -3.24 -8.82
C ASP A 52 -11.43 -4.11 -7.98
N TYR A 53 -11.28 -4.10 -6.66
CA TYR A 53 -12.28 -4.72 -5.79
C TYR A 53 -13.61 -3.98 -5.86
N VAL A 54 -14.71 -4.70 -5.92
CA VAL A 54 -16.08 -4.13 -5.95
C VAL A 54 -16.31 -3.13 -4.83
N ARG A 55 -15.83 -3.45 -3.64
CA ARG A 55 -15.69 -2.51 -2.53
C ARG A 55 -14.21 -2.17 -2.37
N PRO A 56 -13.80 -0.91 -2.61
CA PRO A 56 -12.43 -0.47 -2.43
C PRO A 56 -11.91 -0.80 -1.03
N GLN A 57 -10.76 -1.42 -0.94
CA GLN A 57 -10.15 -1.87 0.31
C GLN A 57 -8.64 -1.98 0.14
N GLU A 58 -7.92 -2.40 1.17
CA GLU A 58 -6.49 -2.72 1.08
C GLU A 58 -6.21 -3.58 -0.14
N ASN A 59 -5.26 -3.15 -0.97
CA ASN A 59 -4.89 -3.85 -2.20
C ASN A 59 -3.47 -3.53 -2.64
N GLY A 60 -3.01 -4.23 -3.65
CA GLY A 60 -1.75 -3.93 -4.33
C GLY A 60 -0.49 -4.35 -3.58
N HIS A 61 -0.59 -5.02 -2.43
CA HIS A 61 0.58 -5.42 -1.64
C HIS A 61 1.41 -6.52 -2.33
N ARG A 62 2.71 -6.49 -2.12
CA ARG A 62 3.69 -7.51 -2.55
C ARG A 62 4.52 -7.92 -1.35
N THR A 63 4.62 -9.22 -1.11
CA THR A 63 5.41 -9.79 0.01
C THR A 63 6.78 -10.28 -0.46
N ASP A 64 7.63 -10.64 0.50
CA ASP A 64 8.95 -11.24 0.28
C ASP A 64 9.81 -10.45 -0.71
N THR A 65 9.73 -9.12 -0.67
CA THR A 65 10.45 -8.22 -1.56
C THR A 65 11.86 -7.94 -1.02
N ARG A 66 12.87 -8.12 -1.88
CA ARG A 66 14.26 -7.83 -1.57
C ARG A 66 14.65 -6.40 -1.91
N TRP A 67 14.06 -5.89 -2.97
CA TRP A 67 14.20 -4.50 -3.36
C TRP A 67 13.02 -4.06 -4.24
N VAL A 68 12.75 -2.77 -4.23
CA VAL A 68 11.81 -2.11 -5.15
C VAL A 68 12.40 -0.80 -5.62
N ALA A 69 12.36 -0.58 -6.93
CA ALA A 69 12.76 0.67 -7.58
C ALA A 69 11.52 1.40 -8.10
N LEU A 70 11.44 2.69 -7.80
CA LEU A 70 10.38 3.60 -8.18
C LEU A 70 11.01 4.70 -9.02
N THR A 71 10.77 4.68 -10.34
CA THR A 71 11.50 5.53 -11.27
C THR A 71 10.59 6.25 -12.26
N ASP A 72 11.11 7.30 -12.87
CA ASP A 72 10.52 7.92 -14.05
C ASP A 72 10.87 7.11 -15.32
N LYS A 73 10.33 7.54 -16.47
CA LYS A 73 10.61 6.93 -17.78
C LYS A 73 12.10 6.97 -18.20
N ASN A 74 12.89 7.84 -17.56
CA ASN A 74 14.33 7.98 -17.82
C ASN A 74 15.17 7.16 -16.84
N GLY A 75 14.55 6.45 -15.90
CA GLY A 75 15.21 5.63 -14.88
C GLY A 75 15.72 6.43 -13.69
N ARG A 76 15.25 7.67 -13.48
CA ARG A 76 15.58 8.48 -12.30
C ARG A 76 14.56 8.21 -11.20
N GLY A 77 15.00 8.11 -9.97
CA GLY A 77 14.09 7.89 -8.85
C GLY A 77 14.76 7.34 -7.61
N LEU A 78 14.11 6.35 -7.01
CA LEU A 78 14.49 5.79 -5.72
C LEU A 78 14.51 4.27 -5.78
N LEU A 79 15.56 3.67 -5.27
CA LEU A 79 15.63 2.24 -4.98
C LEU A 79 15.54 2.03 -3.47
N VAL A 80 14.64 1.18 -3.04
CA VAL A 80 14.53 0.69 -1.67
C VAL A 80 15.14 -0.70 -1.62
N GLN A 81 16.21 -0.87 -0.86
CA GLN A 81 16.87 -2.15 -0.64
C GLN A 81 16.59 -2.64 0.77
N ALA A 82 15.99 -3.80 0.89
CA ALA A 82 15.71 -4.42 2.17
C ALA A 82 16.98 -5.07 2.76
N LYS A 83 17.17 -4.94 4.07
CA LYS A 83 18.18 -5.75 4.79
C LYS A 83 17.70 -7.19 5.00
N GLN A 84 16.39 -7.34 5.12
CA GLN A 84 15.65 -8.59 5.12
C GLN A 84 14.56 -8.47 4.08
N THR A 85 13.65 -9.42 3.94
CA THR A 85 12.50 -9.22 3.07
C THR A 85 11.52 -8.22 3.67
N ILE A 86 10.93 -7.41 2.80
CA ILE A 86 9.89 -6.42 3.13
C ILE A 86 8.62 -6.73 2.36
N GLY A 87 7.52 -6.16 2.81
CA GLY A 87 6.34 -5.95 1.98
C GLY A 87 6.33 -4.54 1.41
N PHE A 88 5.62 -4.30 0.31
CA PHE A 88 5.40 -2.95 -0.18
C PHE A 88 4.10 -2.80 -0.94
N ASN A 89 3.59 -1.56 -0.96
CA ASN A 89 2.58 -1.06 -1.88
C ASN A 89 3.13 0.19 -2.58
N ALA A 90 2.72 0.41 -3.83
CA ALA A 90 2.98 1.66 -4.53
C ALA A 90 1.74 2.00 -5.38
N LEU A 91 0.85 2.80 -4.83
CA LEU A 91 -0.46 3.08 -5.40
C LEU A 91 -0.67 4.57 -5.63
N ARG A 92 -1.58 4.90 -6.56
CA ARG A 92 -1.97 6.29 -6.84
C ARG A 92 -3.05 6.81 -5.87
N ASN A 93 -3.36 6.05 -4.83
CA ASN A 93 -4.32 6.38 -3.80
C ASN A 93 -3.71 6.17 -2.43
N THR A 94 -4.26 6.84 -1.44
CA THR A 94 -3.90 6.60 -0.04
C THR A 94 -4.67 5.41 0.51
N VAL A 95 -4.19 4.84 1.61
CA VAL A 95 -4.91 3.77 2.32
C VAL A 95 -6.30 4.26 2.76
N GLU A 96 -6.41 5.54 3.12
CA GLU A 96 -7.65 6.18 3.57
C GLU A 96 -8.65 6.44 2.43
N ASP A 97 -8.20 6.41 1.17
CA ASP A 97 -9.09 6.50 0.00
C ASP A 97 -9.91 5.21 -0.18
N PHE A 98 -9.42 4.09 0.34
CA PHE A 98 -10.06 2.79 0.22
C PHE A 98 -10.83 2.48 1.49
N ASP A 99 -12.14 2.23 1.34
CA ASP A 99 -13.02 1.78 2.41
C ASP A 99 -12.68 2.39 3.79
N SER A 100 -12.52 3.69 3.84
CA SER A 100 -12.50 4.34 5.13
C SER A 100 -13.83 4.02 5.80
N GLU A 101 -13.79 3.46 7.01
CA GLU A 101 -15.01 3.22 7.78
C GLU A 101 -15.86 4.49 7.92
N GLU A 102 -15.24 5.66 7.82
CA GLU A 102 -15.90 6.96 7.79
C GLU A 102 -16.68 7.19 6.49
N SER A 103 -16.20 6.68 5.33
CA SER A 103 -16.92 6.83 4.06
C SER A 103 -18.05 5.82 3.90
N SER A 104 -17.97 4.66 4.55
CA SER A 104 -18.95 3.59 4.47
C SER A 104 -19.99 3.59 5.59
N ARG A 105 -19.70 4.22 6.71
CA ARG A 105 -20.69 4.40 7.80
C ARG A 105 -21.53 5.62 7.55
N PRO A 106 -22.85 5.53 7.75
CA PRO A 106 -23.68 6.73 7.82
C PRO A 106 -23.07 7.71 8.82
N TYR A 107 -22.95 8.97 8.43
CA TYR A 107 -22.45 10.00 9.34
C TYR A 107 -23.19 9.90 10.68
N GLN A 108 -22.42 9.72 11.75
CA GLN A 108 -23.00 9.54 13.08
C GLN A 108 -23.41 10.89 13.65
N TRP A 109 -24.66 11.25 13.42
CA TRP A 109 -25.28 12.47 13.93
C TRP A 109 -25.40 12.51 15.46
N ARG A 110 -25.41 11.33 16.10
CA ARG A 110 -25.44 11.24 17.57
C ARG A 110 -24.12 11.75 18.16
N ASN A 111 -24.25 12.60 19.17
CA ASN A 111 -23.11 13.22 19.90
C ASN A 111 -22.30 14.25 19.09
N ARG A 112 -22.87 14.81 18.03
CA ARG A 112 -22.29 15.92 17.27
C ARG A 112 -23.00 17.22 17.59
N SER A 113 -22.22 18.32 17.65
CA SER A 113 -22.83 19.65 17.77
C SER A 113 -23.50 20.07 16.46
N PRO A 114 -24.47 21.00 16.50
CA PRO A 114 -25.06 21.56 15.30
C PRO A 114 -24.03 22.19 14.35
N GLU A 115 -22.95 22.75 14.87
CA GLU A 115 -21.86 23.35 14.11
C GLU A 115 -21.06 22.27 13.34
N GLU A 116 -20.72 21.17 14.01
CA GLU A 116 -20.04 20.02 13.38
C GLU A 116 -20.90 19.40 12.28
N ILE A 117 -22.19 19.26 12.51
CA ILE A 117 -23.16 18.75 11.52
C ILE A 117 -23.24 19.68 10.32
N ASN A 118 -23.34 20.98 10.56
CA ASN A 118 -23.41 21.97 9.49
C ASN A 118 -22.10 22.02 8.68
N GLN A 119 -20.95 21.96 9.34
CA GLN A 119 -19.66 21.93 8.66
C GLN A 119 -19.52 20.66 7.80
N HIS A 120 -19.90 19.50 8.32
CA HIS A 120 -19.90 18.25 7.55
C HIS A 120 -20.76 18.36 6.28
N ASN A 121 -21.97 18.91 6.38
CA ASN A 121 -22.85 19.11 5.22
C ASN A 121 -22.25 20.05 4.18
N VAL A 122 -21.58 21.12 4.63
CA VAL A 122 -20.88 22.06 3.74
C VAL A 122 -19.72 21.37 3.04
N ASP A 123 -18.94 20.59 3.76
CA ASP A 123 -17.78 19.88 3.22
C ASP A 123 -18.20 18.78 2.24
N GLU A 124 -19.27 18.05 2.53
CA GLU A 124 -19.86 17.08 1.60
C GLU A 124 -20.39 17.75 0.33
N ALA A 125 -21.12 18.87 0.46
CA ALA A 125 -21.66 19.63 -0.68
C ALA A 125 -20.56 20.24 -1.55
N ARG A 126 -19.39 20.55 -0.99
CA ARG A 126 -18.22 21.07 -1.71
C ARG A 126 -17.30 19.96 -2.24
N ASN A 127 -17.68 18.69 -2.10
CA ASN A 127 -16.84 17.53 -2.43
C ASN A 127 -15.47 17.53 -1.71
N LEU A 128 -15.37 18.17 -0.54
CA LEU A 128 -14.16 18.15 0.28
C LEU A 128 -14.01 16.82 0.99
N ILE A 129 -15.13 16.20 1.37
CA ILE A 129 -15.19 14.83 1.88
C ILE A 129 -15.60 13.94 0.71
N ARG A 130 -14.65 13.15 0.22
CA ARG A 130 -14.88 12.25 -0.90
C ARG A 130 -15.26 10.88 -0.40
N LYS A 131 -16.47 10.42 -0.72
CA LYS A 131 -16.92 9.05 -0.47
C LYS A 131 -16.45 8.15 -1.61
N MET A 132 -15.46 7.28 -1.36
CA MET A 132 -14.97 6.29 -2.31
C MET A 132 -15.47 4.90 -1.89
N THR A 133 -16.76 4.67 -2.06
CA THR A 133 -17.43 3.44 -1.59
C THR A 133 -17.55 2.37 -2.67
N HIS A 134 -17.37 2.74 -3.94
CA HIS A 134 -17.46 1.86 -5.08
C HIS A 134 -16.25 2.03 -5.99
N ILE A 135 -15.97 1.03 -6.81
CA ILE A 135 -14.87 1.03 -7.77
C ILE A 135 -14.84 2.30 -8.66
N ASN A 136 -16.01 2.79 -9.09
CA ASN A 136 -16.12 3.98 -9.93
C ASN A 136 -15.86 5.30 -9.19
N ASP A 137 -15.85 5.28 -7.87
CA ASP A 137 -15.60 6.46 -7.05
C ASP A 137 -14.09 6.73 -6.89
N ILE A 138 -13.27 5.70 -7.15
CA ILE A 138 -11.82 5.79 -6.99
C ILE A 138 -11.23 6.67 -8.09
N VAL A 139 -10.58 7.75 -7.67
CA VAL A 139 -9.84 8.65 -8.57
C VAL A 139 -8.38 8.67 -8.16
N PRO A 140 -7.48 8.31 -9.09
CA PRO A 140 -6.04 8.37 -8.84
C PRO A 140 -5.59 9.77 -8.43
N ARG A 141 -4.73 9.85 -7.41
CA ARG A 141 -4.11 11.09 -6.94
C ARG A 141 -2.95 11.48 -7.86
N ASN A 142 -2.47 12.71 -7.73
CA ASN A 142 -1.32 13.22 -8.48
C ASN A 142 0.04 12.88 -7.86
N PHE A 143 0.09 11.82 -7.05
CA PHE A 143 1.29 11.28 -6.42
C PHE A 143 1.23 9.74 -6.42
N VAL A 144 2.32 9.10 -6.06
CA VAL A 144 2.36 7.69 -5.68
C VAL A 144 2.57 7.62 -4.18
N GLU A 145 1.67 6.95 -3.47
CA GLU A 145 1.86 6.61 -2.06
C GLU A 145 2.56 5.26 -1.98
N VAL A 146 3.65 5.25 -1.24
CA VAL A 146 4.50 4.08 -1.06
C VAL A 146 4.46 3.65 0.39
N CYS A 147 4.11 2.40 0.62
CA CYS A 147 4.28 1.74 1.90
C CYS A 147 5.45 0.76 1.77
N VAL A 148 6.37 0.82 2.72
CA VAL A 148 7.47 -0.15 2.88
C VAL A 148 7.32 -0.75 4.25
N ASP A 149 7.01 -2.04 4.30
CA ASP A 149 6.58 -2.71 5.52
C ASP A 149 7.57 -3.78 5.94
N MET A 150 7.88 -3.80 7.22
CA MET A 150 8.46 -4.97 7.83
C MET A 150 7.50 -6.16 7.68
N ARG A 151 6.25 -5.91 8.02
CA ARG A 151 5.17 -6.89 7.93
C ARG A 151 3.80 -6.20 7.90
N GLN A 152 2.91 -6.74 7.11
CA GLN A 152 1.48 -6.50 7.17
C GLN A 152 0.80 -7.81 7.59
N GLN A 153 -0.20 -7.74 8.44
CA GLN A 153 -0.98 -8.93 8.80
C GLN A 153 -1.74 -9.48 7.58
N GLY A 154 -2.17 -10.73 7.66
CA GLY A 154 -3.05 -11.34 6.66
C GLY A 154 -4.35 -10.57 6.51
N VAL A 155 -4.98 -10.71 5.36
CA VAL A 155 -6.24 -10.01 5.02
C VAL A 155 -7.48 -10.89 5.20
N ALA A 156 -7.29 -12.16 5.57
CA ALA A 156 -8.37 -13.12 5.74
C ALA A 156 -9.29 -13.24 4.50
N GLY A 157 -10.62 -13.24 4.69
CA GLY A 157 -11.56 -13.25 3.57
C GLY A 157 -11.80 -14.63 2.94
N TYR A 158 -11.52 -15.70 3.68
CA TYR A 158 -11.77 -17.08 3.23
C TYR A 158 -13.22 -17.52 3.44
N ASP A 159 -14.07 -16.66 4.01
CA ASP A 159 -15.52 -16.80 4.02
C ASP A 159 -16.22 -15.45 3.84
N SER A 160 -17.55 -15.49 3.65
CA SER A 160 -18.39 -14.30 3.47
C SER A 160 -18.92 -13.70 4.78
N TRP A 161 -18.53 -14.23 5.91
CA TRP A 161 -19.11 -13.93 7.23
C TRP A 161 -18.18 -13.11 8.13
N GLY A 162 -17.11 -12.55 7.57
CA GLY A 162 -16.17 -11.72 8.31
C GLY A 162 -15.11 -12.55 9.06
N ALA A 163 -14.61 -13.60 8.41
CA ALA A 163 -13.50 -14.38 8.93
C ALA A 163 -12.34 -13.52 9.37
N LYS A 164 -11.86 -13.74 10.58
CA LYS A 164 -10.69 -13.06 11.12
C LYS A 164 -9.40 -13.66 10.57
N VAL A 165 -8.35 -12.85 10.56
CA VAL A 165 -7.00 -13.31 10.25
C VAL A 165 -6.61 -14.45 11.18
N GLN A 166 -6.07 -15.54 10.62
CA GLN A 166 -5.61 -16.67 11.43
C GLN A 166 -4.39 -16.27 12.27
N PRO A 167 -4.23 -16.82 13.49
CA PRO A 167 -3.19 -16.40 14.44
C PRO A 167 -1.77 -16.40 13.88
N GLY A 168 -1.42 -17.32 12.98
CA GLY A 168 -0.10 -17.36 12.33
C GLY A 168 0.21 -16.18 11.40
N TYR A 169 -0.82 -15.42 11.02
CA TYR A 169 -0.70 -14.29 10.10
C TYR A 169 -1.01 -12.94 10.76
N THR A 170 -1.14 -12.89 12.07
CA THR A 170 -1.29 -11.66 12.85
C THR A 170 0.07 -11.09 13.25
N ILE A 171 0.10 -9.86 13.73
CA ILE A 171 1.28 -9.20 14.27
C ILE A 171 1.02 -8.86 15.74
N PRO A 172 1.61 -9.60 16.69
CA PRO A 172 1.44 -9.33 18.11
C PRO A 172 1.94 -7.94 18.49
N ALA A 173 1.19 -7.21 19.32
CA ALA A 173 1.57 -5.87 19.78
C ALA A 173 2.45 -5.86 21.04
N ASN A 174 2.74 -7.02 21.62
CA ASN A 174 3.40 -7.17 22.92
C ASN A 174 4.87 -7.61 22.82
N GLN A 175 5.52 -7.33 21.70
CA GLN A 175 6.94 -7.64 21.49
C GLN A 175 7.66 -6.52 20.75
N ASN A 176 8.99 -6.52 20.81
CA ASN A 176 9.82 -5.59 20.07
C ASN A 176 10.02 -6.07 18.64
N TYR A 177 10.07 -5.13 17.70
CA TYR A 177 10.37 -5.37 16.31
C TYR A 177 11.56 -4.54 15.87
N GLU A 178 12.49 -5.15 15.16
CA GLU A 178 13.63 -4.48 14.57
C GLU A 178 13.73 -4.87 13.08
N TRP A 179 13.87 -3.86 12.23
CA TRP A 179 13.98 -4.05 10.79
C TRP A 179 14.66 -2.86 10.13
N GLY A 180 15.01 -2.98 8.87
CA GLY A 180 15.62 -1.88 8.18
C GLY A 180 15.68 -2.07 6.67
N PHE A 181 15.83 -0.94 6.01
CA PHE A 181 16.06 -0.85 4.57
C PHE A 181 16.93 0.37 4.26
N THR A 182 17.42 0.44 3.04
CA THR A 182 18.25 1.55 2.57
C THR A 182 17.58 2.23 1.39
N PHE A 183 17.52 3.56 1.41
CA PHE A 183 17.17 4.36 0.25
C PHE A 183 18.43 4.65 -0.60
N VAL A 184 18.38 4.30 -1.89
CA VAL A 184 19.45 4.56 -2.84
C VAL A 184 18.91 5.43 -3.96
N PRO A 185 19.43 6.66 -4.16
CA PRO A 185 19.06 7.49 -5.31
C PRO A 185 19.47 6.82 -6.63
N VAL A 186 18.55 6.78 -7.58
CA VAL A 186 18.76 6.27 -8.95
C VAL A 186 18.73 7.45 -9.92
N ARG A 187 19.75 7.58 -10.77
CA ARG A 187 19.95 8.76 -11.62
C ARG A 187 19.72 8.50 -13.11
N ALA A 188 19.79 7.23 -13.54
CA ALA A 188 19.65 6.84 -14.93
C ALA A 188 19.23 5.38 -15.07
N LYS A 189 18.81 4.99 -16.27
CA LYS A 189 18.58 3.58 -16.64
C LYS A 189 19.84 2.75 -16.36
N GLY A 190 19.66 1.58 -15.77
CA GLY A 190 20.74 0.65 -15.40
C GLY A 190 21.41 0.93 -14.04
N ASP A 191 21.13 2.06 -13.40
CA ASP A 191 21.71 2.34 -12.07
C ASP A 191 21.15 1.41 -10.99
N VAL A 192 19.91 0.93 -11.13
CA VAL A 192 19.35 -0.08 -10.24
C VAL A 192 20.25 -1.32 -10.23
N ASP A 193 20.57 -1.86 -11.39
CA ASP A 193 21.42 -3.04 -11.51
C ASP A 193 22.85 -2.82 -10.99
N LYS A 194 23.39 -1.62 -11.21
CA LYS A 194 24.71 -1.25 -10.64
C LYS A 194 24.65 -1.23 -9.12
N SER A 195 23.65 -0.56 -8.54
CA SER A 195 23.48 -0.45 -7.09
C SER A 195 23.32 -1.82 -6.43
N LEU A 196 22.62 -2.76 -7.09
CA LEU A 196 22.43 -4.12 -6.59
C LEU A 196 23.72 -4.95 -6.61
N ARG A 197 24.68 -4.67 -7.51
CA ARG A 197 25.95 -5.41 -7.61
C ARG A 197 26.95 -5.10 -6.48
N TYR A 198 26.82 -3.93 -5.86
CA TYR A 198 27.78 -3.48 -4.83
C TYR A 198 27.38 -3.83 -3.39
N ASN A 199 26.27 -4.53 -3.19
CA ASN A 199 25.73 -4.82 -1.86
C ASN A 199 25.66 -6.32 -1.54
N TYR A 200 26.61 -7.11 -2.10
CA TYR A 200 26.84 -8.52 -1.75
C TYR A 200 28.16 -8.67 -1.03
#